data_595ed3eb4aa27b9b0778cc82b7c3d2b5
#
_entry.id   595ed3eb4aa27b9b0778cc82b7c3d2b5
#
_cell.length_a   1.000
_cell.length_b   1.000
_cell.length_c   1.000
_cell.angle_alpha   90.00
_cell.angle_beta   90.00
_cell.angle_gamma   90.00
#
_symmetry.space_group_name_H-M   'P 1'
#
loop_
_entity.id
_entity.type
_entity.pdbx_description
1 polymer ?
#
loop_
_entity_poly.entity_id
_entity_poly.type
_entity_poly.pdbx_seq_one_letter_code
_entity_poly.pdbx_strand_id
1 'polypeptide(L)'
;MFKFTEAEDIYDDFDKEYRRHSKGAIILAPPGSGKTTFVNNQFGELKNWIDSDNLFGDKGLNITWVGSHNEKLSYMRADYMLEQSKQYGYKIIGSLFWKYVADAVVILPYEKHLEYYLSRKDLDRTKIKKTREVFLKHAEENNIPVFDNIEDAVKFLDNK
;
A
#
# COMPACT_ATOMS: atom_id res chain seq x y z
N MET A 1 -3.49 7.48 -23.00
CA MET A 1 -4.42 7.92 -21.94
C MET A 1 -4.92 6.70 -21.18
N PHE A 2 -4.99 6.79 -19.88
CA PHE A 2 -5.51 5.71 -19.06
C PHE A 2 -7.02 5.56 -19.26
N LYS A 3 -7.48 4.32 -19.46
CA LYS A 3 -8.89 4.01 -19.59
C LYS A 3 -9.37 3.21 -18.38
N PHE A 4 -10.44 3.63 -17.77
CA PHE A 4 -11.04 2.96 -16.62
C PHE A 4 -11.43 1.51 -16.86
N THR A 5 -11.88 1.22 -18.06
CA THR A 5 -12.28 -0.12 -18.45
C THR A 5 -11.14 -1.14 -18.35
N GLU A 6 -9.91 -0.68 -18.55
CA GLU A 6 -8.73 -1.54 -18.41
C GLU A 6 -8.46 -1.88 -16.94
N ALA A 7 -8.82 -0.99 -16.01
CA ALA A 7 -8.69 -1.26 -14.58
C ALA A 7 -9.67 -2.33 -14.11
N GLU A 8 -10.90 -2.33 -14.64
CA GLU A 8 -11.91 -3.34 -14.28
C GLU A 8 -11.47 -4.75 -14.70
N ASP A 9 -10.88 -4.88 -15.89
CA ASP A 9 -10.36 -6.17 -16.37
C ASP A 9 -9.26 -6.70 -15.47
N ILE A 10 -8.44 -5.83 -14.90
CA ILE A 10 -7.37 -6.20 -13.96
C ILE A 10 -7.98 -6.73 -12.66
N TYR A 11 -9.04 -6.11 -12.17
CA TYR A 11 -9.69 -6.55 -10.94
C TYR A 11 -10.33 -7.93 -11.08
N ASP A 12 -10.75 -8.34 -12.27
CA ASP A 12 -11.24 -9.70 -12.50
C ASP A 12 -10.16 -10.73 -12.21
N ASP A 13 -8.90 -10.44 -12.54
CA ASP A 13 -7.78 -11.32 -12.19
C ASP A 13 -7.50 -11.32 -10.69
N PHE A 14 -7.63 -10.17 -10.02
CA PHE A 14 -7.46 -10.09 -8.58
C PHE A 14 -8.49 -10.89 -7.81
N ASP A 15 -9.72 -10.98 -8.29
CA ASP A 15 -10.78 -11.74 -7.65
C ASP A 15 -10.50 -13.23 -7.58
N LYS A 16 -9.56 -13.74 -8.37
CA LYS A 16 -9.11 -15.13 -8.31
C LYS A 16 -8.14 -15.40 -7.17
N GLU A 17 -7.47 -14.36 -6.67
CA GLU A 17 -6.43 -14.48 -5.63
C GLU A 17 -6.80 -13.73 -4.35
N TYR A 18 -7.56 -12.65 -4.47
CA TYR A 18 -7.90 -11.77 -3.36
C TYR A 18 -9.39 -11.64 -3.16
N ARG A 19 -9.80 -11.56 -1.90
CA ARG A 19 -11.20 -11.41 -1.52
C ARG A 19 -11.64 -9.96 -1.65
N ARG A 20 -12.85 -9.75 -2.18
CA ARG A 20 -13.54 -8.46 -2.06
C ARG A 20 -14.33 -8.44 -0.75
N HIS A 21 -14.32 -7.28 -0.13
CA HIS A 21 -15.04 -7.05 1.13
C HIS A 21 -16.19 -6.08 0.90
N SER A 22 -17.15 -6.06 1.80
CA SER A 22 -18.23 -5.09 1.75
C SER A 22 -17.70 -3.67 1.91
N LYS A 23 -16.57 -3.52 2.59
CA LYS A 23 -15.87 -2.24 2.78
C LYS A 23 -14.38 -2.46 2.60
N GLY A 24 -13.79 -1.76 1.63
CA GLY A 24 -12.34 -1.77 1.44
C GLY A 24 -11.61 -0.97 2.52
N ALA A 25 -10.29 -1.11 2.55
CA ALA A 25 -9.45 -0.39 3.50
C ALA A 25 -8.06 -0.17 2.93
N ILE A 26 -7.40 0.92 3.32
CA ILE A 26 -6.05 1.24 2.87
C ILE A 26 -5.15 1.48 4.07
N ILE A 27 -4.04 0.77 4.11
CA ILE A 27 -2.93 1.00 5.03
C ILE A 27 -1.75 1.56 4.25
N LEU A 28 -1.15 2.63 4.73
CA LEU A 28 0.11 3.15 4.18
C LEU A 28 1.25 2.77 5.11
N ALA A 29 2.31 2.23 4.53
CA ALA A 29 3.51 1.84 5.26
C ALA A 29 4.74 2.15 4.39
N PRO A 30 5.80 2.74 4.96
CA PRO A 30 7.01 3.02 4.19
C PRO A 30 7.62 1.76 3.58
N PRO A 31 8.42 1.90 2.51
CA PRO A 31 9.19 0.76 2.01
C PRO A 31 10.01 0.12 3.13
N GLY A 32 10.12 -1.19 3.12
CA GLY A 32 10.85 -1.92 4.16
C GLY A 32 10.06 -2.14 5.45
N SER A 33 8.74 -2.08 5.39
CA SER A 33 7.86 -2.31 6.56
C SER A 33 7.36 -3.75 6.70
N GLY A 34 7.80 -4.66 5.82
CA GLY A 34 7.40 -6.06 5.88
C GLY A 34 6.07 -6.37 5.20
N LYS A 35 5.55 -5.48 4.34
CA LYS A 35 4.24 -5.68 3.72
C LYS A 35 4.19 -6.90 2.80
N THR A 36 5.23 -7.14 2.00
CA THR A 36 5.28 -8.30 1.10
C THR A 36 5.24 -9.61 1.90
N THR A 37 6.02 -9.67 2.97
CA THR A 37 6.03 -10.84 3.86
C THR A 37 4.66 -11.06 4.49
N PHE A 38 4.03 -10.01 4.98
CA PHE A 38 2.69 -10.09 5.56
C PHE A 38 1.67 -10.61 4.54
N VAL A 39 1.65 -10.02 3.35
CA VAL A 39 0.69 -10.38 2.31
C VAL A 39 0.88 -11.84 1.86
N ASN A 40 2.13 -12.27 1.70
CA ASN A 40 2.42 -13.64 1.26
C ASN A 40 2.13 -14.69 2.32
N ASN A 41 2.11 -14.32 3.60
CA ASN A 41 1.86 -15.25 4.71
C ASN A 41 0.39 -15.35 5.11
N GLN A 42 -0.51 -14.73 4.37
CA GLN A 42 -1.94 -14.85 4.64
C GLN A 42 -2.46 -16.25 4.34
N PHE A 43 -3.41 -16.71 5.14
CA PHE A 43 -4.01 -18.04 5.01
C PHE A 43 -5.34 -17.97 4.26
N GLY A 44 -5.75 -19.11 3.68
CA GLY A 44 -7.02 -19.27 2.98
C GLY A 44 -6.86 -19.30 1.47
N GLU A 45 -7.93 -19.70 0.77
CA GLU A 45 -7.95 -19.72 -0.68
C GLU A 45 -7.80 -18.36 -1.30
N LEU A 46 -8.47 -17.37 -0.70
CA LEU A 46 -8.37 -15.98 -1.12
C LEU A 46 -7.74 -15.16 0.00
N LYS A 47 -6.77 -14.35 -0.38
CA LYS A 47 -6.09 -13.43 0.54
C LYS A 47 -6.95 -12.20 0.78
N ASN A 48 -6.92 -11.69 2.00
CA ASN A 48 -7.69 -10.50 2.39
C ASN A 48 -6.98 -9.20 2.00
N TRP A 49 -5.67 -9.14 2.17
CA TRP A 49 -4.89 -7.93 1.94
C TRP A 49 -3.98 -8.06 0.73
N ILE A 50 -3.87 -6.99 -0.04
CA ILE A 50 -3.10 -6.91 -1.28
C ILE A 50 -1.91 -5.98 -1.06
N ASP A 51 -0.74 -6.39 -1.53
CA ASP A 51 0.41 -5.50 -1.64
C ASP A 51 0.18 -4.57 -2.84
N SER A 52 0.28 -3.26 -2.64
CA SER A 52 0.06 -2.28 -3.71
C SER A 52 0.98 -2.48 -4.91
N ASP A 53 2.15 -3.09 -4.73
CA ASP A 53 3.05 -3.38 -5.83
C ASP A 53 2.40 -4.31 -6.86
N ASN A 54 1.48 -5.16 -6.43
CA ASN A 54 0.72 -6.01 -7.34
C ASN A 54 -0.31 -5.23 -8.16
N LEU A 55 -0.75 -4.06 -7.68
CA LEU A 55 -1.63 -3.17 -8.44
C LEU A 55 -0.87 -2.37 -9.48
N PHE A 56 0.36 -1.97 -9.16
CA PHE A 56 1.16 -1.07 -9.99
C PHE A 56 2.20 -1.81 -10.84
N GLY A 57 2.45 -3.09 -10.54
CA GLY A 57 3.47 -3.92 -11.20
C GLY A 57 2.90 -4.89 -12.22
N ASP A 58 3.55 -6.03 -12.34
CA ASP A 58 3.32 -7.01 -13.44
C ASP A 58 1.92 -7.57 -13.53
N LYS A 59 1.22 -7.71 -12.40
CA LYS A 59 -0.12 -8.31 -12.34
C LYS A 59 -1.24 -7.28 -12.33
N GLY A 60 -0.91 -6.01 -12.27
CA GLY A 60 -1.88 -4.96 -12.13
C GLY A 60 -1.84 -3.97 -13.25
N LEU A 61 -2.07 -2.72 -12.93
CA LEU A 61 -1.95 -1.64 -13.86
C LEU A 61 -0.51 -1.53 -14.34
N ASN A 62 -0.35 -1.22 -15.61
CA ASN A 62 0.96 -1.09 -16.20
C ASN A 62 1.81 -0.10 -15.39
N ILE A 63 2.96 -0.56 -14.92
CA ILE A 63 3.88 0.23 -14.13
C ILE A 63 4.28 1.54 -14.84
N THR A 64 4.32 1.55 -16.17
CA THR A 64 4.59 2.76 -16.94
C THR A 64 3.51 3.81 -16.76
N TRP A 65 2.29 3.40 -16.43
CA TRP A 65 1.20 4.31 -16.16
C TRP A 65 1.39 5.05 -14.83
N VAL A 66 1.80 4.34 -13.78
CA VAL A 66 2.11 4.94 -12.48
C VAL A 66 3.52 5.54 -12.50
N GLY A 67 4.48 4.79 -12.99
CA GLY A 67 5.90 5.18 -13.03
C GLY A 67 6.29 6.09 -14.18
N SER A 68 5.52 7.15 -14.44
CA SER A 68 5.86 8.12 -15.48
C SER A 68 7.11 8.91 -15.09
N HIS A 69 7.73 9.62 -16.07
CA HIS A 69 8.87 10.50 -15.81
C HIS A 69 8.51 11.68 -14.89
N ASN A 70 7.24 11.97 -14.70
CA ASN A 70 6.76 12.98 -13.78
C ASN A 70 6.36 12.31 -12.46
N GLU A 71 7.22 12.42 -11.44
CA GLU A 71 6.97 11.81 -10.12
C GLU A 71 5.66 12.24 -9.51
N LYS A 72 5.34 13.54 -9.59
CA LYS A 72 4.07 14.06 -9.06
C LYS A 72 2.87 13.36 -9.70
N LEU A 73 2.92 13.19 -11.01
CA LEU A 73 1.85 12.53 -11.74
C LEU A 73 1.73 11.06 -11.32
N SER A 74 2.85 10.37 -11.11
CA SER A 74 2.87 8.99 -10.62
C SER A 74 2.22 8.88 -9.24
N TYR A 75 2.53 9.80 -8.34
CA TYR A 75 1.95 9.82 -7.00
C TYR A 75 0.45 10.14 -7.02
N MET A 76 0.02 11.05 -7.90
CA MET A 76 -1.40 11.35 -8.07
C MET A 76 -2.18 10.15 -8.59
N ARG A 77 -1.59 9.42 -9.53
CA ARG A 77 -2.19 8.20 -10.07
C ARG A 77 -2.28 7.10 -9.02
N ALA A 78 -1.26 7.00 -8.16
CA ALA A 78 -1.28 6.06 -7.05
C ALA A 78 -2.43 6.37 -6.09
N ASP A 79 -2.64 7.63 -5.71
CA ASP A 79 -3.77 8.05 -4.87
C ASP A 79 -5.10 7.65 -5.49
N TYR A 80 -5.24 7.89 -6.78
CA TYR A 80 -6.44 7.54 -7.52
C TYR A 80 -6.70 6.02 -7.49
N MET A 81 -5.67 5.22 -7.71
CA MET A 81 -5.79 3.77 -7.70
C MET A 81 -6.13 3.21 -6.32
N LEU A 82 -5.56 3.79 -5.27
CA LEU A 82 -5.89 3.39 -3.91
C LEU A 82 -7.37 3.63 -3.63
N GLU A 83 -7.89 4.79 -4.00
CA GLU A 83 -9.30 5.13 -3.81
C GLU A 83 -10.22 4.20 -4.61
N GLN A 84 -9.90 3.98 -5.87
CA GLN A 84 -10.68 3.07 -6.73
C GLN A 84 -10.73 1.66 -6.16
N SER A 85 -9.58 1.14 -5.77
CA SER A 85 -9.49 -0.21 -5.22
C SER A 85 -10.28 -0.35 -3.92
N LYS A 86 -10.24 0.67 -3.07
CA LYS A 86 -11.04 0.71 -1.85
C LYS A 86 -12.53 0.67 -2.16
N GLN A 87 -12.97 1.44 -3.16
CA GLN A 87 -14.38 1.46 -3.57
C GLN A 87 -14.84 0.10 -4.11
N TYR A 88 -13.96 -0.63 -4.75
CA TYR A 88 -14.25 -1.99 -5.22
C TYR A 88 -14.25 -3.02 -4.09
N GLY A 89 -13.88 -2.65 -2.88
CA GLY A 89 -13.92 -3.54 -1.72
C GLY A 89 -12.61 -4.26 -1.44
N TYR A 90 -11.51 -3.82 -2.03
CA TYR A 90 -10.19 -4.40 -1.76
C TYR A 90 -9.53 -3.74 -0.56
N LYS A 91 -8.76 -4.53 0.17
CA LYS A 91 -7.93 -4.07 1.31
C LYS A 91 -6.48 -4.07 0.87
N ILE A 92 -5.82 -2.92 0.95
CA ILE A 92 -4.50 -2.72 0.35
C ILE A 92 -3.52 -2.15 1.36
N ILE A 93 -2.29 -2.67 1.33
CA ILE A 93 -1.15 -2.10 2.04
C ILE A 93 -0.21 -1.50 0.98
N GLY A 94 0.02 -0.20 1.04
CA GLY A 94 0.81 0.50 0.03
C GLY A 94 1.87 1.41 0.62
N SER A 95 2.86 1.73 -0.19
CA SER A 95 3.93 2.66 0.19
C SER A 95 4.05 3.86 -0.76
N LEU A 96 3.29 3.88 -1.84
CA LEU A 96 3.29 4.97 -2.80
C LEU A 96 2.00 5.77 -2.67
N PHE A 97 2.10 7.06 -2.37
CA PHE A 97 0.97 7.97 -2.29
C PHE A 97 1.45 9.41 -2.44
N TRP A 98 0.51 10.32 -2.74
CA TRP A 98 0.76 11.75 -2.77
C TRP A 98 0.09 12.47 -1.60
N LYS A 99 -1.23 12.42 -1.56
CA LYS A 99 -2.05 13.06 -0.50
C LYS A 99 -3.14 12.15 0.04
N TYR A 100 -3.14 10.90 -0.35
CA TYR A 100 -4.23 9.98 -0.01
C TYR A 100 -4.38 9.84 1.51
N VAL A 101 -5.58 10.06 2.01
CA VAL A 101 -5.89 9.89 3.43
C VAL A 101 -6.31 8.44 3.66
N ALA A 102 -5.36 7.64 4.13
CA ALA A 102 -5.56 6.22 4.39
C ALA A 102 -6.33 5.97 5.69
N ASP A 103 -6.72 4.72 5.91
CA ASP A 103 -7.42 4.30 7.12
C ASP A 103 -6.47 4.05 8.29
N ALA A 104 -5.21 3.74 8.00
CA ALA A 104 -4.15 3.56 8.99
C ALA A 104 -2.78 3.78 8.35
N VAL A 105 -1.81 4.14 9.18
CA VAL A 105 -0.39 4.25 8.79
C VAL A 105 0.42 3.35 9.72
N VAL A 106 1.37 2.62 9.17
CA VAL A 106 2.28 1.77 9.92
C VAL A 106 3.68 2.37 9.90
N ILE A 107 4.25 2.60 11.08
CA ILE A 107 5.63 3.05 11.25
C ILE A 107 6.29 2.10 12.23
N LEU A 108 7.13 1.19 11.73
CA LEU A 108 7.86 0.24 12.57
C LEU A 108 8.78 0.98 13.55
N PRO A 109 9.14 0.38 14.69
CA PRO A 109 10.25 0.88 15.49
C PRO A 109 11.48 1.07 14.61
N TYR A 110 12.24 2.15 14.83
CA TYR A 110 13.34 2.54 13.93
C TYR A 110 14.33 1.41 13.68
N GLU A 111 14.73 0.71 14.71
CA GLU A 111 15.74 -0.35 14.61
C GLU A 111 15.26 -1.50 13.72
N LYS A 112 14.00 -1.88 13.85
CA LYS A 112 13.38 -2.93 13.04
C LYS A 112 13.24 -2.48 11.59
N HIS A 113 12.84 -1.23 11.39
CA HIS A 113 12.73 -0.66 10.04
C HIS A 113 14.10 -0.60 9.37
N LEU A 114 15.13 -0.19 10.12
CA LEU A 114 16.50 -0.16 9.61
C LEU A 114 16.98 -1.56 9.23
N GLU A 115 16.64 -2.58 10.00
CA GLU A 115 16.97 -3.97 9.71
C GLU A 115 16.42 -4.41 8.35
N TYR A 116 15.15 -4.08 8.06
CA TYR A 116 14.56 -4.37 6.75
C TYR A 116 15.26 -3.61 5.62
N TYR A 117 15.62 -2.35 5.85
CA TYR A 117 16.36 -1.56 4.87
C TYR A 117 17.72 -2.17 4.56
N LEU A 118 18.43 -2.63 5.58
CA LEU A 118 19.75 -3.24 5.40
C LEU A 118 19.69 -4.59 4.67
N SER A 119 18.57 -5.30 4.78
CA SER A 119 18.37 -6.58 4.10
C SER A 119 17.99 -6.41 2.62
N ARG A 120 17.62 -5.22 2.19
CA ARG A 120 17.17 -4.94 0.82
C ARG A 120 18.20 -4.08 0.09
N LYS A 121 18.62 -4.56 -1.09
CA LYS A 121 19.59 -3.84 -1.92
C LYS A 121 19.00 -2.66 -2.68
N ASP A 122 17.68 -2.67 -2.87
CA ASP A 122 16.97 -1.64 -3.63
C ASP A 122 16.61 -0.40 -2.79
N LEU A 123 16.84 -0.44 -1.47
CA LEU A 123 16.52 0.68 -0.59
C LEU A 123 17.78 1.42 -0.13
N ASP A 124 17.72 2.74 -0.18
CA ASP A 124 18.80 3.62 0.26
C ASP A 124 18.63 3.91 1.76
N ARG A 125 19.49 3.30 2.58
CA ARG A 125 19.43 3.46 4.04
C ARG A 125 19.61 4.90 4.51
N THR A 126 20.19 5.78 3.70
CA THR A 126 20.37 7.19 4.06
C THR A 126 19.03 7.94 4.03
N LYS A 127 18.02 7.40 3.37
CA LYS A 127 16.71 8.03 3.22
C LYS A 127 15.67 7.54 4.24
N ILE A 128 16.02 6.57 5.08
CA ILE A 128 15.04 5.97 6.01
C ILE A 128 14.38 6.99 6.93
N LYS A 129 15.16 7.88 7.53
CA LYS A 129 14.63 8.88 8.45
C LYS A 129 13.66 9.84 7.76
N LYS A 130 14.03 10.32 6.58
CA LYS A 130 13.18 11.24 5.81
C LYS A 130 11.88 10.56 5.38
N THR A 131 11.96 9.32 4.93
CA THR A 131 10.78 8.55 4.53
C THR A 131 9.83 8.38 5.71
N ARG A 132 10.34 8.01 6.88
CA ARG A 132 9.55 7.88 8.10
C ARG A 132 8.86 9.18 8.47
N GLU A 133 9.59 10.29 8.38
CA GLU A 133 9.04 11.62 8.67
C GLU A 133 7.88 11.99 7.74
N VAL A 134 8.00 11.69 6.45
CA VAL A 134 6.95 11.95 5.47
C VAL A 134 5.65 11.23 5.87
N PHE A 135 5.73 9.95 6.21
CA PHE A 135 4.56 9.16 6.59
C PHE A 135 3.97 9.62 7.93
N LEU A 136 4.81 9.90 8.92
CA LEU A 136 4.36 10.38 10.23
C LEU A 136 3.68 11.74 10.13
N LYS A 137 4.29 12.66 9.39
CA LYS A 137 3.71 14.00 9.19
C LYS A 137 2.37 13.92 8.50
N HIS A 138 2.26 13.09 7.47
CA HIS A 138 1.01 12.88 6.75
C HIS A 138 -0.08 12.34 7.69
N ALA A 139 0.26 11.37 8.54
CA ALA A 139 -0.67 10.81 9.50
C ALA A 139 -1.13 11.87 10.52
N GLU A 140 -0.21 12.66 11.05
CA GLU A 140 -0.52 13.72 12.01
C GLU A 140 -1.43 14.79 11.40
N GLU A 141 -1.11 15.27 10.22
CA GLU A 141 -1.87 16.31 9.53
C GLU A 141 -3.30 15.87 9.18
N ASN A 142 -3.52 14.57 8.99
CA ASN A 142 -4.80 14.02 8.55
C ASN A 142 -5.50 13.17 9.63
N ASN A 143 -4.99 13.18 10.84
CA ASN A 143 -5.56 12.43 11.97
C ASN A 143 -5.72 10.93 11.67
N ILE A 144 -4.74 10.35 10.98
CA ILE A 144 -4.75 8.93 10.65
C ILE A 144 -4.11 8.16 11.81
N PRO A 145 -4.75 7.08 12.32
CA PRO A 145 -4.14 6.27 13.38
C PRO A 145 -2.83 5.63 12.92
N VAL A 146 -1.83 5.63 13.81
CA VAL A 146 -0.50 5.09 13.54
C VAL A 146 -0.27 3.85 14.39
N PHE A 147 0.22 2.80 13.76
CA PHE A 147 0.56 1.52 14.40
C PHE A 147 2.04 1.23 14.19
N ASP A 148 2.63 0.47 15.09
CA ASP A 148 4.05 0.11 15.00
C ASP A 148 4.31 -1.22 14.28
N ASN A 149 3.26 -1.88 13.82
CA ASN A 149 3.35 -3.09 13.00
C ASN A 149 2.09 -3.26 12.15
N ILE A 150 2.21 -4.06 11.08
CA ILE A 150 1.12 -4.27 10.12
C ILE A 150 -0.01 -5.07 10.76
N GLU A 151 0.31 -6.07 11.56
CA GLU A 151 -0.68 -6.97 12.16
C GLU A 151 -1.69 -6.22 13.01
N ASP A 152 -1.25 -5.26 13.81
CA ASP A 152 -2.13 -4.46 14.67
C ASP A 152 -3.03 -3.52 13.85
N ALA A 153 -2.48 -2.92 12.79
CA ALA A 153 -3.26 -2.09 11.89
C ALA A 153 -4.34 -2.90 11.18
N VAL A 154 -4.00 -4.09 10.72
CA VAL A 154 -4.94 -5.01 10.08
C VAL A 154 -6.06 -5.41 11.04
N LYS A 155 -5.73 -5.79 12.26
CA LYS A 155 -6.73 -6.15 13.28
C LYS A 155 -7.67 -5.00 13.59
N PHE A 156 -7.12 -3.79 13.70
CA PHE A 156 -7.91 -2.60 13.95
C PHE A 156 -8.95 -2.37 12.83
N LEU A 157 -8.53 -2.52 11.59
CA LEU A 157 -9.42 -2.30 10.44
C LEU A 157 -10.39 -3.46 10.21
N ASP A 158 -9.94 -4.69 10.42
CA ASP A 158 -10.80 -5.87 10.24
C ASP A 158 -11.91 -5.96 11.28
N ASN A 159 -11.75 -5.33 12.43
CA ASN A 159 -12.72 -5.32 13.51
C ASN A 159 -13.68 -4.12 13.50
N LYS A 160 -13.61 -3.31 12.46
CA LYS A 160 -14.55 -2.19 12.31
C LYS A 160 -15.86 -2.59 11.67
#